data_ee658d0416cb0751609d98b4694848fc
#
_entry.id   ee658d0416cb0751609d98b4694848fc
#
_cell.length_a   1.000
_cell.length_b   1.000
_cell.length_c   1.000
_cell.angle_alpha   90.00
_cell.angle_beta   90.00
_cell.angle_gamma   90.00
#
_symmetry.space_group_name_H-M   'P 1'
#
loop_
_entity.id
_entity.type
_entity.pdbx_description
1 polymer ?
#
loop_
_entity_poly.entity_id
_entity_poly.type
_entity_poly.pdbx_seq_one_letter_code
_entity_poly.pdbx_strand_id
1 'polypeptide(L)'
;MDSITLGIKKFFSSIFGAPKSNIAVGIDIGTSSIKVVQIKKEGGRAVLDTYGALALGQYSESGMVGQVTNLDPETLAKALSDVLAETHITSKNVVLGLPSVSCIIFILQLPAEIEERDLA
;
A
#
# COMPACT_ATOMS: atom_id res chain seq x y z
N MET A 1 28.54 -3.25 6.99
CA MET A 1 27.44 -2.37 7.36
C MET A 1 26.81 -1.78 6.10
N ASP A 2 25.75 -2.04 5.53
CA ASP A 2 24.92 -3.20 5.51
C ASP A 2 23.91 -2.94 4.42
N SER A 3 23.92 -3.79 3.43
CA SER A 3 23.02 -3.78 2.26
C SER A 3 21.55 -3.61 2.67
N ILE A 4 21.18 -4.17 3.83
CA ILE A 4 19.83 -4.07 4.41
C ILE A 4 19.51 -2.63 4.82
N THR A 5 20.44 -1.93 5.46
CA THR A 5 20.25 -0.53 5.90
C THR A 5 20.11 0.41 4.71
N LEU A 6 20.83 0.13 3.62
CA LEU A 6 20.74 0.91 2.38
C LEU A 6 19.41 0.67 1.65
N GLY A 7 18.94 -0.59 1.63
CA GLY A 7 17.64 -0.96 1.09
C GLY A 7 16.49 -0.28 1.84
N ILE A 8 16.53 -0.30 3.17
CA ILE A 8 15.53 0.35 4.01
C ILE A 8 15.55 1.88 3.80
N LYS A 9 16.74 2.51 3.74
CA LYS A 9 16.84 3.96 3.45
C LYS A 9 16.30 4.33 2.08
N LYS A 10 16.58 3.54 1.03
CA LYS A 10 16.03 3.74 -0.31
C LYS A 10 14.51 3.57 -0.32
N PHE A 11 14.00 2.55 0.35
CA PHE A 11 12.55 2.33 0.49
C PHE A 11 11.87 3.51 1.16
N PHE A 12 12.40 3.99 2.29
CA PHE A 12 11.86 5.17 2.96
C PHE A 12 11.99 6.45 2.12
N SER A 13 13.07 6.65 1.39
CA SER A 13 13.20 7.81 0.49
C SER A 13 12.22 7.75 -0.69
N SER A 14 11.90 6.56 -1.17
CA SER A 14 10.88 6.35 -2.20
C SER A 14 9.46 6.67 -1.70
N ILE A 15 9.14 6.26 -0.47
CA ILE A 15 7.82 6.51 0.15
C ILE A 15 7.63 7.97 0.52
N PHE A 16 8.66 8.60 1.10
CA PHE A 16 8.54 9.97 1.60
C PHE A 16 8.87 11.06 0.57
N GLY A 17 9.32 10.69 -0.65
CA GLY A 17 9.62 11.64 -1.73
C GLY A 17 10.60 12.75 -1.33
N ALA A 18 10.82 13.74 -2.18
CA ALA A 18 11.49 14.98 -1.78
C ALA A 18 10.64 15.75 -0.75
N PRO A 19 11.23 16.38 0.28
CA PRO A 19 10.66 16.56 1.62
C PRO A 19 9.57 17.65 1.68
N LYS A 20 8.32 17.28 1.34
CA LYS A 20 7.16 18.15 1.63
C LYS A 20 6.17 17.55 2.64
N SER A 21 6.32 16.30 3.00
CA SER A 21 5.45 15.66 4.00
C SER A 21 6.25 14.69 4.86
N ASN A 22 6.19 14.89 6.17
CA ASN A 22 6.74 13.92 7.12
C ASN A 22 5.78 12.76 7.39
N ILE A 23 4.69 12.67 6.64
CA ILE A 23 3.62 11.69 6.81
C ILE A 23 3.42 10.93 5.51
N ALA A 24 3.34 9.60 5.59
CA ALA A 24 3.01 8.73 4.47
C ALA A 24 1.93 7.72 4.90
N VAL A 25 1.10 7.34 3.93
CA VAL A 25 0.04 6.34 4.11
C VAL A 25 0.35 5.12 3.27
N GLY A 26 0.28 3.95 3.88
CA GLY A 26 0.25 2.67 3.18
C GLY A 26 -1.17 2.13 3.15
N ILE A 27 -1.62 1.70 1.99
CA ILE A 27 -2.91 1.03 1.79
C ILE A 27 -2.64 -0.30 1.12
N ASP A 28 -3.11 -1.38 1.72
CA ASP A 28 -3.08 -2.73 1.16
C ASP A 28 -4.51 -3.17 0.84
N ILE A 29 -4.82 -3.25 -0.45
CA ILE A 29 -6.10 -3.75 -0.92
C ILE A 29 -5.95 -5.24 -1.18
N GLY A 30 -6.39 -6.05 -0.21
CA GLY A 30 -6.39 -7.50 -0.31
C GLY A 30 -7.70 -8.04 -0.87
N THR A 31 -7.76 -9.35 -1.03
CA THR A 31 -8.96 -10.06 -1.53
C THR A 31 -10.06 -10.24 -0.49
N SER A 32 -9.74 -10.10 0.80
CA SER A 32 -10.69 -10.28 1.90
C SER A 32 -10.74 -9.10 2.87
N SER A 33 -9.77 -8.19 2.79
CA SER A 33 -9.68 -7.03 3.67
C SER A 33 -8.89 -5.89 3.04
N ILE A 34 -9.20 -4.66 3.42
CA ILE A 34 -8.38 -3.47 3.20
C ILE A 34 -7.66 -3.16 4.50
N LYS A 35 -6.37 -2.87 4.43
CA LYS A 35 -5.57 -2.43 5.57
C LYS A 35 -4.95 -1.08 5.25
N VAL A 36 -4.93 -0.20 6.24
CA VAL A 36 -4.36 1.13 6.12
C VAL A 36 -3.44 1.41 7.28
N VAL A 37 -2.38 2.14 7.03
CA VAL A 37 -1.43 2.59 8.03
C VAL A 37 -0.95 3.99 7.69
N GLN A 38 -0.95 4.89 8.65
CA GLN A 38 -0.31 6.18 8.54
C GLN A 38 0.91 6.23 9.44
N ILE A 39 2.04 6.58 8.86
CA ILE A 39 3.30 6.75 9.58
C ILE A 39 3.80 8.17 9.41
N LYS A 40 4.46 8.66 10.44
CA LYS A 40 5.12 9.96 10.43
C LYS A 40 6.60 9.83 10.78
N LYS A 41 7.39 10.76 10.29
CA LYS A 41 8.82 10.81 10.59
C LYS A 41 9.06 11.79 11.73
N GLU A 42 9.50 11.26 12.87
CA GLU A 42 9.86 12.05 14.06
C GLU A 42 11.29 11.70 14.50
N GLY A 43 12.13 12.70 14.67
CA GLY A 43 13.52 12.49 15.10
C GLY A 43 14.32 11.54 14.20
N GLY A 44 14.03 11.49 12.90
CA GLY A 44 14.67 10.58 11.94
C GLY A 44 14.14 9.14 11.97
N ARG A 45 13.14 8.83 12.77
CA ARG A 45 12.50 7.51 12.89
C ARG A 45 11.09 7.54 12.32
N ALA A 46 10.65 6.38 11.82
CA ALA A 46 9.25 6.17 11.47
C ALA A 46 8.46 5.86 12.75
N VAL A 47 7.38 6.60 12.97
CA VAL A 47 6.48 6.45 14.10
C VAL A 47 5.09 6.14 13.56
N LEU A 48 4.43 5.14 14.11
CA LEU A 48 3.03 4.83 13.79
C LEU A 48 2.14 5.97 14.28
N ASP A 49 1.30 6.48 13.39
CA ASP A 49 0.35 7.55 13.71
C ASP A 49 -1.06 6.98 13.89
N THR A 50 -1.59 6.31 12.85
CA THR A 50 -2.86 5.60 12.92
C THR A 50 -2.85 4.37 12.00
N TYR A 51 -3.75 3.45 12.24
CA TYR A 51 -3.93 2.26 11.39
C TYR A 51 -5.34 1.70 11.51
N GLY A 52 -5.72 0.86 10.55
CA GLY A 52 -6.95 0.11 10.60
C GLY A 52 -7.00 -1.02 9.58
N ALA A 53 -7.99 -1.88 9.76
CA ALA A 53 -8.30 -2.96 8.85
C ALA A 53 -9.81 -3.12 8.73
N LEU A 54 -10.29 -3.30 7.50
CA LEU A 54 -11.69 -3.47 7.18
C LEU A 54 -11.89 -4.78 6.43
N ALA A 55 -12.74 -5.66 6.95
CA ALA A 55 -13.10 -6.90 6.27
C ALA A 55 -14.09 -6.62 5.13
N LEU A 56 -13.78 -7.09 3.92
CA LEU A 56 -14.60 -6.86 2.73
C LEU A 56 -15.89 -7.69 2.70
N GLY A 57 -15.95 -8.79 3.47
CA GLY A 57 -17.12 -9.66 3.51
C GLY A 57 -18.42 -8.95 3.89
N GLN A 58 -18.36 -7.93 4.72
CA GLN A 58 -19.54 -7.11 5.10
C GLN A 58 -20.13 -6.28 3.96
N TYR A 59 -19.37 -6.10 2.86
CA TYR A 59 -19.81 -5.41 1.66
C TYR A 59 -20.26 -6.37 0.56
N SER A 60 -20.19 -7.68 0.79
CA SER A 60 -20.66 -8.71 -0.13
C SER A 60 -22.03 -9.23 0.27
N GLU A 61 -22.76 -9.81 -0.68
CA GLU A 61 -24.06 -10.42 -0.42
C GLU A 61 -23.98 -11.58 0.59
N SER A 62 -22.84 -12.28 0.66
CA SER A 62 -22.64 -13.40 1.60
C SER A 62 -22.43 -12.94 3.04
N GLY A 63 -22.01 -11.72 3.27
CA GLY A 63 -21.74 -11.14 4.60
C GLY A 63 -20.63 -11.84 5.41
N MET A 64 -19.91 -12.80 4.83
CA MET A 64 -18.95 -13.63 5.56
C MET A 64 -17.59 -12.97 5.67
N VAL A 65 -17.14 -12.72 6.88
CA VAL A 65 -15.83 -12.16 7.19
C VAL A 65 -14.71 -13.17 6.88
N GLY A 66 -13.64 -12.70 6.23
CA GLY A 66 -12.45 -13.51 5.97
C GLY A 66 -12.49 -14.33 4.68
N GLN A 67 -13.60 -14.33 3.96
CA GLN A 67 -13.66 -14.94 2.64
C GLN A 67 -13.11 -14.02 1.55
N VAL A 68 -12.58 -14.64 0.52
CA VAL A 68 -12.22 -13.93 -0.73
C VAL A 68 -13.48 -13.36 -1.34
N THR A 69 -13.47 -12.05 -1.54
CA THR A 69 -14.63 -11.29 -2.02
C THR A 69 -14.27 -10.57 -3.30
N ASN A 70 -15.06 -10.74 -4.33
CA ASN A 70 -14.94 -9.97 -5.56
C ASN A 70 -16.01 -8.88 -5.55
N LEU A 71 -15.64 -7.70 -5.11
CA LEU A 71 -16.52 -6.54 -5.09
C LEU A 71 -16.43 -5.76 -6.40
N ASP A 72 -17.52 -5.17 -6.81
CA ASP A 72 -17.50 -4.18 -7.88
C ASP A 72 -16.72 -2.92 -7.46
N PRO A 73 -16.23 -2.13 -8.43
CA PRO A 73 -15.39 -0.97 -8.13
C PRO A 73 -16.04 0.08 -7.24
N GLU A 74 -17.35 0.27 -7.33
CA GLU A 74 -18.08 1.27 -6.54
C GLU A 74 -18.16 0.83 -5.08
N THR A 75 -18.50 -0.43 -4.83
CA THR A 75 -18.54 -1.02 -3.49
C THR A 75 -17.16 -1.05 -2.85
N LEU A 76 -16.10 -1.37 -3.62
CA LEU A 76 -14.72 -1.33 -3.15
C LEU A 76 -14.29 0.10 -2.79
N ALA A 77 -14.63 1.08 -3.60
CA ALA A 77 -14.35 2.49 -3.33
C ALA A 77 -15.06 2.98 -2.05
N LYS A 78 -16.31 2.53 -1.83
CA LYS A 78 -17.04 2.81 -0.60
C LYS A 78 -16.32 2.21 0.62
N ALA A 79 -15.94 0.94 0.57
CA ALA A 79 -15.22 0.27 1.65
C ALA A 79 -13.89 0.98 1.97
N LEU A 80 -13.15 1.41 0.94
CA LEU A 80 -11.94 2.19 1.11
C LEU A 80 -12.22 3.55 1.78
N SER A 81 -13.25 4.25 1.35
CA SER A 81 -13.66 5.53 1.95
C SER A 81 -14.01 5.37 3.43
N ASP A 82 -14.74 4.32 3.77
CA ASP A 82 -15.18 4.04 5.13
C ASP A 82 -13.97 3.79 6.06
N VAL A 83 -13.02 2.95 5.65
CA VAL A 83 -11.83 2.68 6.47
C VAL A 83 -10.93 3.90 6.62
N LEU A 84 -10.79 4.72 5.57
CA LEU A 84 -10.00 5.96 5.65
C LEU A 84 -10.63 6.97 6.61
N ALA A 85 -11.96 7.07 6.61
CA ALA A 85 -12.69 7.96 7.51
C ALA A 85 -12.58 7.50 8.97
N GLU A 86 -12.78 6.21 9.25
CA GLU A 86 -12.71 5.67 10.60
C GLU A 86 -11.30 5.74 11.20
N THR A 87 -10.28 5.57 10.36
CA THR A 87 -8.88 5.63 10.82
C THR A 87 -8.32 7.05 10.87
N HIS A 88 -9.11 8.05 10.52
CA HIS A 88 -8.70 9.46 10.54
C HIS A 88 -7.41 9.74 9.73
N ILE A 89 -7.27 9.07 8.59
CA ILE A 89 -6.15 9.31 7.67
C ILE A 89 -6.18 10.74 7.18
N THR A 90 -5.07 11.45 7.33
CA THR A 90 -4.96 12.88 7.02
C THR A 90 -4.07 13.19 5.82
N SER A 91 -3.12 12.31 5.52
CA SER A 91 -2.16 12.52 4.44
C SER A 91 -2.72 12.07 3.10
N LYS A 92 -2.39 12.84 2.06
CA LYS A 92 -2.65 12.48 0.65
C LYS A 92 -1.45 11.81 -0.03
N ASN A 93 -0.36 11.60 0.70
CA ASN A 93 0.81 10.90 0.20
C ASN A 93 0.65 9.40 0.46
N VAL A 94 0.25 8.66 -0.57
CA VAL A 94 -0.20 7.27 -0.45
C VAL A 94 0.70 6.34 -1.26
N VAL A 95 1.03 5.20 -0.67
CA VAL A 95 1.59 4.02 -1.35
C VAL A 95 0.53 2.92 -1.32
N LEU A 96 0.21 2.39 -2.49
CA LEU A 96 -0.83 1.38 -2.66
C LEU A 96 -0.22 0.01 -2.94
N GLY A 97 -0.61 -0.99 -2.16
CA GLY A 97 -0.39 -2.41 -2.44
C GLY A 97 -1.61 -3.01 -3.13
N LEU A 98 -1.37 -3.77 -4.19
CA LEU A 98 -2.41 -4.49 -4.92
C LEU A 98 -2.24 -6.00 -4.73
N PRO A 99 -3.33 -6.78 -4.71
CA PRO A 99 -3.24 -8.24 -4.62
C PRO A 99 -2.60 -8.81 -5.89
N SER A 100 -1.72 -9.79 -5.72
CA SER A 100 -1.02 -10.45 -6.83
C SER A 100 -1.99 -11.10 -7.85
N VAL A 101 -3.17 -11.50 -7.41
CA VAL A 101 -4.24 -12.05 -8.27
C VAL A 101 -4.79 -11.02 -9.27
N SER A 102 -4.59 -9.73 -9.01
CA SER A 102 -4.97 -8.63 -9.90
C SER A 102 -3.81 -8.17 -10.79
N CYS A 103 -2.67 -8.86 -10.74
CA CYS A 103 -1.46 -8.52 -11.47
C CYS A 103 -1.04 -9.67 -12.39
N ILE A 104 -0.43 -9.31 -13.52
CA ILE A 104 0.28 -10.28 -14.37
C ILE A 104 1.77 -10.14 -14.03
N ILE A 105 2.38 -11.23 -13.57
CA ILE A 105 3.81 -11.27 -13.24
C ILE A 105 4.48 -12.24 -14.21
N PHE A 106 5.51 -11.78 -14.90
CA PHE A 106 6.31 -12.60 -15.79
C PHE A 106 7.80 -12.22 -15.68
N ILE A 107 8.66 -13.19 -15.99
CA ILE A 107 10.11 -13.00 -15.97
C ILE A 107 10.58 -12.89 -17.41
N LEU A 108 11.27 -11.80 -17.74
CA LEU A 108 11.94 -11.60 -19.01
C LEU A 108 13.45 -11.82 -18.83
N GLN A 109 14.03 -12.60 -19.73
CA GLN A 109 15.48 -12.68 -19.85
C GLN A 109 15.91 -11.68 -20.93
N LEU A 110 16.74 -10.74 -20.53
CA LEU A 110 17.25 -9.68 -21.41
C LEU A 110 18.75 -9.86 -21.61
N PRO A 111 19.30 -9.46 -22.76
CA PRO A 111 20.73 -9.39 -22.95
C PRO A 111 21.41 -8.51 -21.89
N ALA A 112 22.63 -8.86 -21.49
CA ALA A 112 23.34 -8.15 -20.43
C ALA A 112 23.73 -6.70 -20.79
N GLU A 113 23.68 -6.38 -22.08
CA GLU A 113 24.01 -5.05 -22.61
C GLU A 113 22.87 -4.03 -22.45
N ILE A 114 21.65 -4.50 -22.09
CA ILE A 114 20.50 -3.58 -21.88
C ILE A 114 20.63 -2.95 -20.50
N GLU A 115 20.72 -1.63 -20.46
CA GLU A 115 20.74 -0.88 -19.21
C GLU A 115 19.32 -0.59 -18.70
N GLU A 116 19.17 -0.44 -17.37
CA GLU A 116 17.87 -0.20 -16.72
C GLU A 116 17.11 1.00 -17.30
N ARG A 117 17.83 2.03 -17.77
CA ARG A 117 17.27 3.21 -18.42
C ARG A 117 16.59 2.91 -19.77
N ASP A 118 16.91 1.79 -20.40
CA ASP A 118 16.38 1.40 -21.71
C ASP A 118 15.11 0.52 -21.60
N LEU A 119 14.66 0.27 -20.33
CA LEU A 119 13.48 -0.54 -20.01
C LEU A 119 12.23 0.31 -19.72
N ALA A 120 12.32 1.64 -19.82
CA ALA A 120 11.23 2.58 -19.51
C ALA A 120 10.34 2.88 -20.71
#